data_47f1a7304d44fcd3d6097172cd3493da
#
_entry.id   47f1a7304d44fcd3d6097172cd3493da
#
_cell.length_a   1.000
_cell.length_b   1.000
_cell.length_c   1.000
_cell.angle_alpha   90.00
_cell.angle_beta   90.00
_cell.angle_gamma   90.00
#
_symmetry.space_group_name_H-M   'P 1'
#
loop_
_entity.id
_entity.type
_entity.pdbx_description
1 polymer ?
#
loop_
_entity_poly.entity_id
_entity_poly.type
_entity_poly.pdbx_seq_one_letter_code
_entity_poly.pdbx_strand_id
1 'polypeptide(L)'
;MSAKKTALITGVTGQDGAYLAKLLLEKNYRVFGAVRRASTLNLPRLAALNIDRDVELQTLDVQDLTSIVRMIETIQPDEIYNLSGQSSPQASFQQPLYTGETSGLGTLRLLEAIRLMNARARFYQASSSEIFGQALGDMQNETTYFRPKSPYGVAKLYAHWMVINYRQAYDLHASSGILFSHESPLRGMDFVTRKITATLAQIACGSQEMLQLGNVDNARDWGFAGDYVEAMWRMVQQEVADDFVIATGQTHSVRDFVNRAATVMGFDLAWEGRGVDAKGFDAKTGRQIVGVSPHFYRPSEPDPMIGDASKAHRILGWQPKIDFEKLVIMMAESDIERARNGQVWY
;
A
#
# COMPACT_ATOMS: atom_id res chain seq x y z
N MET A 1 34.42 7.23 -9.62
CA MET A 1 33.11 7.14 -8.95
C MET A 1 32.39 5.97 -9.59
N SER A 2 31.88 4.99 -8.82
CA SER A 2 31.05 3.93 -9.40
C SER A 2 29.79 4.57 -9.98
N ALA A 3 29.29 4.05 -11.12
CA ALA A 3 28.05 4.51 -11.71
C ALA A 3 26.92 4.33 -10.68
N LYS A 4 25.98 5.28 -10.64
CA LYS A 4 24.78 5.17 -9.78
C LYS A 4 23.94 4.00 -10.26
N LYS A 5 23.44 3.17 -9.35
CA LYS A 5 22.42 2.18 -9.69
C LYS A 5 21.16 2.87 -10.22
N THR A 6 20.51 2.22 -11.18
CA THR A 6 19.29 2.71 -11.84
C THR A 6 18.11 1.87 -11.42
N ALA A 7 17.05 2.51 -10.92
CA ALA A 7 15.80 1.86 -10.53
C ALA A 7 14.63 2.35 -11.37
N LEU A 8 13.78 1.43 -11.82
CA LEU A 8 12.50 1.70 -12.45
C LEU A 8 11.36 1.35 -11.48
N ILE A 9 10.52 2.32 -11.14
CA ILE A 9 9.35 2.14 -10.28
C ILE A 9 8.09 2.30 -11.11
N THR A 10 7.31 1.23 -11.28
CA THR A 10 5.95 1.35 -11.80
C THR A 10 4.99 1.75 -10.66
N GLY A 11 4.01 2.60 -10.95
CA GLY A 11 3.12 3.09 -9.90
C GLY A 11 3.76 4.13 -8.95
N VAL A 12 4.75 4.86 -9.42
CA VAL A 12 5.53 5.84 -8.64
C VAL A 12 4.69 6.94 -8.00
N THR A 13 3.52 7.26 -8.56
CA THR A 13 2.58 8.27 -8.02
C THR A 13 1.67 7.74 -6.89
N GLY A 14 1.75 6.46 -6.58
CA GLY A 14 1.10 5.85 -5.42
C GLY A 14 1.81 6.17 -4.11
N GLN A 15 1.20 5.80 -2.97
CA GLN A 15 1.81 5.94 -1.65
C GLN A 15 3.19 5.29 -1.59
N ASP A 16 3.26 4.00 -1.87
CA ASP A 16 4.48 3.22 -1.76
C ASP A 16 5.52 3.64 -2.80
N GLY A 17 5.06 3.95 -4.02
CA GLY A 17 5.92 4.45 -5.08
C GLY A 17 6.65 5.74 -4.71
N ALA A 18 5.95 6.66 -4.05
CA ALA A 18 6.53 7.93 -3.60
C ALA A 18 7.55 7.72 -2.47
N TYR A 19 7.22 6.91 -1.45
CA TYR A 19 8.16 6.59 -0.37
C TYR A 19 9.37 5.80 -0.87
N LEU A 20 9.16 4.84 -1.78
CA LEU A 20 10.26 4.07 -2.37
C LEU A 20 11.16 4.96 -3.22
N ALA A 21 10.59 5.85 -4.03
CA ALA A 21 11.38 6.80 -4.81
C ALA A 21 12.26 7.67 -3.89
N LYS A 22 11.70 8.20 -2.80
CA LYS A 22 12.46 8.96 -1.80
C LYS A 22 13.60 8.14 -1.21
N LEU A 23 13.31 6.91 -0.75
CA LEU A 23 14.32 6.01 -0.17
C LEU A 23 15.46 5.74 -1.16
N LEU A 24 15.15 5.48 -2.44
CA LEU A 24 16.15 5.18 -3.45
C LEU A 24 17.00 6.41 -3.81
N LEU A 25 16.42 7.60 -3.87
CA LEU A 25 17.15 8.86 -4.05
C LEU A 25 18.12 9.09 -2.87
N GLU A 26 17.68 8.88 -1.63
CA GLU A 26 18.53 8.97 -0.44
C GLU A 26 19.68 7.94 -0.45
N LYS A 27 19.47 6.79 -1.11
CA LYS A 27 20.50 5.75 -1.35
C LYS A 27 21.35 6.02 -2.59
N ASN A 28 21.25 7.20 -3.18
CA ASN A 28 22.03 7.63 -4.35
C ASN A 28 21.74 6.84 -5.64
N TYR A 29 20.50 6.35 -5.82
CA TYR A 29 20.05 5.78 -7.10
C TYR A 29 19.67 6.90 -8.08
N ARG A 30 19.71 6.56 -9.38
CA ARG A 30 18.96 7.26 -10.41
C ARG A 30 17.58 6.61 -10.51
N VAL A 31 16.52 7.37 -10.25
CA VAL A 31 15.16 6.85 -10.12
C VAL A 31 14.30 7.25 -11.30
N PHE A 32 13.83 6.26 -12.05
CA PHE A 32 12.83 6.42 -13.09
C PHE A 32 11.45 6.03 -12.55
N GLY A 33 10.49 6.94 -12.68
CA GLY A 33 9.12 6.74 -12.27
C GLY A 33 8.21 6.52 -13.47
N ALA A 34 7.62 5.34 -13.60
CA ALA A 34 6.67 5.06 -14.65
C ALA A 34 5.27 5.56 -14.29
N VAL A 35 4.69 6.36 -15.19
CA VAL A 35 3.34 6.91 -15.10
C VAL A 35 2.54 6.59 -16.35
N ARG A 36 1.23 6.38 -16.22
CA ARG A 36 0.36 6.26 -17.39
C ARG A 36 0.23 7.62 -18.08
N ARG A 37 0.08 7.60 -19.39
CA ARG A 37 -0.17 8.83 -20.15
C ARG A 37 -1.46 9.50 -19.65
N ALA A 38 -1.34 10.73 -19.23
CA ALA A 38 -2.44 11.62 -18.87
C ALA A 38 -2.20 13.02 -19.44
N SER A 39 -3.26 13.78 -19.69
CA SER A 39 -3.15 15.18 -20.14
C SER A 39 -2.53 16.08 -19.08
N THR A 40 -2.73 15.74 -17.80
CA THR A 40 -2.12 16.42 -16.65
C THR A 40 -1.56 15.37 -15.71
N LEU A 41 -0.30 15.52 -15.34
CA LEU A 41 0.34 14.62 -14.37
C LEU A 41 -0.15 14.95 -12.95
N ASN A 42 -0.55 13.92 -12.21
CA ASN A 42 -0.94 14.03 -10.82
C ASN A 42 0.21 13.56 -9.93
N LEU A 43 1.00 14.52 -9.41
CA LEU A 43 2.23 14.26 -8.65
C LEU A 43 2.18 14.75 -7.19
N PRO A 44 1.02 14.92 -6.53
CA PRO A 44 0.96 15.56 -5.21
C PRO A 44 1.71 14.77 -4.13
N ARG A 45 1.82 13.44 -4.25
CA ARG A 45 2.57 12.62 -3.30
C ARG A 45 4.08 12.80 -3.45
N LEU A 46 4.59 12.90 -4.67
CA LEU A 46 6.01 13.21 -4.92
C LEU A 46 6.33 14.63 -4.45
N ALA A 47 5.46 15.60 -4.74
CA ALA A 47 5.61 16.99 -4.29
C ALA A 47 5.55 17.09 -2.75
N ALA A 48 4.68 16.35 -2.08
CA ALA A 48 4.61 16.32 -0.60
C ALA A 48 5.89 15.77 0.06
N LEU A 49 6.68 14.99 -0.68
CA LEU A 49 7.98 14.49 -0.25
C LEU A 49 9.15 15.34 -0.79
N ASN A 50 8.87 16.42 -1.54
CA ASN A 50 9.85 17.29 -2.21
C ASN A 50 10.80 16.55 -3.16
N ILE A 51 10.28 15.56 -3.91
CA ILE A 51 11.06 14.75 -4.86
C ILE A 51 10.49 14.75 -6.28
N ASP A 52 9.49 15.56 -6.56
CA ASP A 52 8.81 15.63 -7.86
C ASP A 52 9.73 16.06 -9.01
N ARG A 53 10.85 16.73 -8.69
CA ARG A 53 11.88 17.14 -9.65
C ARG A 53 13.07 16.20 -9.74
N ASP A 54 13.22 15.30 -8.76
CA ASP A 54 14.37 14.38 -8.67
C ASP A 54 14.07 13.02 -9.32
N VAL A 55 12.79 12.70 -9.52
CA VAL A 55 12.33 11.48 -10.18
C VAL A 55 12.18 11.73 -11.68
N GLU A 56 12.88 10.95 -12.50
CA GLU A 56 12.77 11.01 -13.96
C GLU A 56 11.51 10.28 -14.42
N LEU A 57 10.46 11.05 -14.75
CA LEU A 57 9.17 10.49 -15.13
C LEU A 57 9.18 9.97 -16.57
N GLN A 58 8.64 8.78 -16.77
CA GLN A 58 8.52 8.10 -18.06
C GLN A 58 7.10 7.58 -18.26
N THR A 59 6.60 7.63 -19.50
CA THR A 59 5.28 7.10 -19.82
C THR A 59 5.34 5.59 -20.06
N LEU A 60 4.57 4.84 -19.29
CA LEU A 60 4.44 3.38 -19.42
C LEU A 60 3.04 2.93 -19.05
N ASP A 61 2.47 2.04 -19.86
CA ASP A 61 1.28 1.27 -19.51
C ASP A 61 1.66 -0.21 -19.39
N VAL A 62 1.41 -0.81 -18.22
CA VAL A 62 1.70 -2.24 -17.97
C VAL A 62 0.81 -3.19 -18.80
N GLN A 63 -0.20 -2.66 -19.48
CA GLN A 63 -1.02 -3.41 -20.44
C GLN A 63 -0.38 -3.48 -21.85
N ASP A 64 0.59 -2.61 -22.13
CA ASP A 64 1.29 -2.55 -23.42
C ASP A 64 2.72 -3.11 -23.32
N LEU A 65 2.90 -4.35 -23.78
CA LEU A 65 4.21 -5.01 -23.79
C LEU A 65 5.25 -4.22 -24.59
N THR A 66 4.85 -3.55 -25.66
CA THR A 66 5.79 -2.77 -26.50
C THR A 66 6.35 -1.58 -25.71
N SER A 67 5.52 -0.90 -24.93
CA SER A 67 5.99 0.21 -24.07
C SER A 67 6.91 -0.28 -22.98
N ILE A 68 6.67 -1.46 -22.41
CA ILE A 68 7.51 -2.08 -21.39
C ILE A 68 8.90 -2.41 -21.97
N VAL A 69 8.94 -3.09 -23.12
CA VAL A 69 10.20 -3.48 -23.80
C VAL A 69 11.03 -2.24 -24.09
N ARG A 70 10.44 -1.22 -24.72
CA ARG A 70 11.15 0.05 -25.02
C ARG A 70 11.68 0.73 -23.76
N MET A 71 10.93 0.69 -22.67
CA MET A 71 11.34 1.27 -21.40
C MET A 71 12.57 0.55 -20.84
N ILE A 72 12.55 -0.77 -20.79
CA ILE A 72 13.68 -1.58 -20.31
C ILE A 72 14.91 -1.37 -21.21
N GLU A 73 14.73 -1.35 -22.53
CA GLU A 73 15.79 -1.11 -23.50
C GLU A 73 16.45 0.27 -23.30
N THR A 74 15.63 1.29 -23.11
CA THR A 74 16.11 2.69 -22.99
C THR A 74 16.80 2.94 -21.66
N ILE A 75 16.24 2.44 -20.55
CA ILE A 75 16.71 2.75 -19.19
C ILE A 75 17.79 1.77 -18.76
N GLN A 76 17.70 0.50 -19.18
CA GLN A 76 18.56 -0.61 -18.70
C GLN A 76 18.67 -0.63 -17.17
N PRO A 77 17.52 -0.77 -16.45
CA PRO A 77 17.49 -0.65 -15.01
C PRO A 77 18.23 -1.80 -14.34
N ASP A 78 18.95 -1.52 -13.26
CA ASP A 78 19.51 -2.54 -12.37
C ASP A 78 18.40 -3.20 -11.52
N GLU A 79 17.38 -2.43 -11.18
CA GLU A 79 16.28 -2.86 -10.31
C GLU A 79 14.94 -2.37 -10.86
N ILE A 80 13.92 -3.24 -10.85
CA ILE A 80 12.55 -2.92 -11.25
C ILE A 80 11.61 -3.22 -10.09
N TYR A 81 10.87 -2.21 -9.65
CA TYR A 81 9.88 -2.32 -8.58
C TYR A 81 8.47 -2.18 -9.17
N ASN A 82 7.72 -3.28 -9.20
CA ASN A 82 6.36 -3.28 -9.71
C ASN A 82 5.35 -2.99 -8.58
N LEU A 83 4.95 -1.73 -8.48
CA LEU A 83 3.91 -1.24 -7.57
C LEU A 83 2.65 -0.81 -8.33
N SER A 84 2.61 -1.01 -9.64
CA SER A 84 1.45 -0.67 -10.47
C SER A 84 0.31 -1.66 -10.26
N GLY A 85 -0.90 -1.19 -10.48
CA GLY A 85 -2.12 -1.97 -10.42
C GLY A 85 -3.26 -1.22 -9.74
N GLN A 86 -4.43 -1.82 -9.78
CA GLN A 86 -5.58 -1.39 -9.00
C GLN A 86 -5.40 -1.94 -7.58
N SER A 87 -5.46 -1.09 -6.55
CA SER A 87 -5.09 -1.44 -5.17
C SER A 87 -6.27 -1.58 -4.20
N SER A 88 -7.51 -1.31 -4.65
CA SER A 88 -8.70 -1.41 -3.81
C SER A 88 -9.43 -2.74 -4.01
N PRO A 89 -9.53 -3.64 -3.01
CA PRO A 89 -10.36 -4.83 -3.11
C PRO A 89 -11.80 -4.52 -3.45
N GLN A 90 -12.36 -3.43 -2.94
CA GLN A 90 -13.74 -3.04 -3.23
C GLN A 90 -13.94 -2.64 -4.69
N ALA A 91 -13.08 -1.80 -5.24
CA ALA A 91 -13.17 -1.38 -6.63
C ALA A 91 -12.97 -2.55 -7.59
N SER A 92 -12.27 -3.61 -7.19
CA SER A 92 -12.06 -4.80 -8.01
C SER A 92 -13.35 -5.55 -8.35
N PHE A 93 -14.38 -5.48 -7.50
CA PHE A 93 -15.70 -6.07 -7.82
C PHE A 93 -16.43 -5.29 -8.89
N GLN A 94 -16.19 -3.98 -8.99
CA GLN A 94 -16.78 -3.13 -10.04
C GLN A 94 -15.98 -3.18 -11.35
N GLN A 95 -14.67 -3.44 -11.26
CA GLN A 95 -13.73 -3.43 -12.37
C GLN A 95 -12.86 -4.71 -12.41
N PRO A 96 -13.45 -5.92 -12.45
CA PRO A 96 -12.69 -7.16 -12.32
C PRO A 96 -11.72 -7.39 -13.50
N LEU A 97 -12.13 -7.08 -14.73
CA LEU A 97 -11.28 -7.23 -15.91
C LEU A 97 -10.09 -6.29 -15.86
N TYR A 98 -10.32 -5.01 -15.57
CA TYR A 98 -9.24 -4.02 -15.42
C TYR A 98 -8.25 -4.42 -14.31
N THR A 99 -8.76 -4.92 -13.19
CA THR A 99 -7.93 -5.42 -12.09
C THR A 99 -7.08 -6.62 -12.52
N GLY A 100 -7.65 -7.58 -13.24
CA GLY A 100 -6.93 -8.73 -13.79
C GLY A 100 -5.84 -8.31 -14.79
N GLU A 101 -6.17 -7.41 -15.70
CA GLU A 101 -5.26 -6.90 -16.74
C GLU A 101 -4.06 -6.13 -16.13
N THR A 102 -4.31 -5.25 -15.16
CA THR A 102 -3.25 -4.39 -14.61
C THR A 102 -2.46 -5.08 -13.50
N SER A 103 -3.12 -5.73 -12.54
CA SER A 103 -2.47 -6.30 -11.36
C SER A 103 -1.96 -7.73 -11.58
N GLY A 104 -2.62 -8.51 -12.45
CA GLY A 104 -2.23 -9.87 -12.81
C GLY A 104 -1.34 -9.92 -14.06
N LEU A 105 -1.96 -9.73 -15.23
CA LEU A 105 -1.27 -9.83 -16.52
C LEU A 105 -0.23 -8.73 -16.73
N GLY A 106 -0.38 -7.54 -16.12
CA GLY A 106 0.65 -6.51 -16.14
C GLY A 106 1.98 -6.98 -15.54
N THR A 107 1.92 -7.73 -14.44
CA THR A 107 3.11 -8.37 -13.85
C THR A 107 3.74 -9.38 -14.79
N LEU A 108 2.93 -10.24 -15.41
CA LEU A 108 3.43 -11.21 -16.39
C LEU A 108 4.12 -10.52 -17.57
N ARG A 109 3.55 -9.42 -18.10
CA ARG A 109 4.16 -8.66 -19.21
C ARG A 109 5.52 -8.07 -18.81
N LEU A 110 5.67 -7.58 -17.59
CA LEU A 110 6.96 -7.09 -17.08
C LEU A 110 8.00 -8.21 -17.00
N LEU A 111 7.63 -9.35 -16.40
CA LEU A 111 8.51 -10.52 -16.29
C LEU A 111 8.92 -11.04 -17.68
N GLU A 112 7.97 -11.12 -18.62
CA GLU A 112 8.22 -11.57 -19.98
C GLU A 112 9.13 -10.60 -20.74
N ALA A 113 8.95 -9.29 -20.56
CA ALA A 113 9.84 -8.29 -21.13
C ALA A 113 11.28 -8.43 -20.60
N ILE A 114 11.45 -8.60 -19.28
CA ILE A 114 12.78 -8.84 -18.68
C ILE A 114 13.43 -10.08 -19.29
N ARG A 115 12.67 -11.18 -19.40
CA ARG A 115 13.15 -12.44 -20.00
C ARG A 115 13.54 -12.28 -21.48
N LEU A 116 12.66 -11.70 -22.30
CA LEU A 116 12.88 -11.53 -23.75
C LEU A 116 14.06 -10.61 -24.04
N MET A 117 14.27 -9.58 -23.23
CA MET A 117 15.38 -8.63 -23.37
C MET A 117 16.67 -9.18 -22.75
N ASN A 118 16.64 -10.35 -22.12
CA ASN A 118 17.77 -10.90 -21.35
C ASN A 118 18.33 -9.85 -20.36
N ALA A 119 17.44 -9.05 -19.78
CA ALA A 119 17.81 -7.97 -18.87
C ALA A 119 18.24 -8.53 -17.53
N ARG A 120 19.35 -8.03 -16.98
CA ARG A 120 19.88 -8.47 -15.68
C ARG A 120 19.24 -7.75 -14.49
N ALA A 121 18.09 -7.08 -14.72
CA ALA A 121 17.38 -6.34 -13.68
C ALA A 121 16.88 -7.29 -12.59
N ARG A 122 17.10 -6.92 -11.34
CA ARG A 122 16.45 -7.55 -10.19
C ARG A 122 15.02 -7.04 -10.09
N PHE A 123 14.07 -7.94 -9.94
CA PHE A 123 12.63 -7.61 -9.97
C PHE A 123 11.99 -7.76 -8.59
N TYR A 124 11.21 -6.77 -8.20
CA TYR A 124 10.33 -6.80 -7.03
C TYR A 124 8.88 -6.72 -7.45
N GLN A 125 8.04 -7.60 -6.87
CA GLN A 125 6.58 -7.58 -7.01
C GLN A 125 5.91 -7.22 -5.68
N ALA A 126 5.09 -6.18 -5.68
CA ALA A 126 4.15 -5.95 -4.58
C ALA A 126 3.02 -6.99 -4.65
N SER A 127 3.12 -8.05 -3.85
CA SER A 127 2.04 -8.96 -3.56
C SER A 127 1.17 -8.38 -2.42
N SER A 128 0.24 -9.13 -1.85
CA SER A 128 -0.72 -8.61 -0.88
C SER A 128 -1.18 -9.70 0.08
N SER A 129 -1.45 -9.37 1.33
CA SER A 129 -2.12 -10.26 2.29
C SER A 129 -3.52 -10.71 1.83
N GLU A 130 -4.16 -9.98 0.90
CA GLU A 130 -5.44 -10.37 0.29
C GLU A 130 -5.38 -11.71 -0.48
N ILE A 131 -4.18 -12.23 -0.81
CA ILE A 131 -4.02 -13.57 -1.39
C ILE A 131 -4.35 -14.67 -0.38
N PHE A 132 -4.19 -14.43 0.93
CA PHE A 132 -4.59 -15.37 1.99
C PHE A 132 -6.10 -15.46 2.10
N GLY A 133 -6.82 -14.35 1.91
CA GLY A 133 -8.27 -14.28 1.96
C GLY A 133 -8.81 -14.74 3.31
N GLN A 134 -9.50 -15.88 3.35
CA GLN A 134 -9.91 -16.53 4.59
C GLN A 134 -8.82 -17.54 5.02
N ALA A 135 -7.77 -17.03 5.64
CA ALA A 135 -6.76 -17.90 6.22
C ALA A 135 -7.32 -18.73 7.39
N LEU A 136 -6.82 -19.94 7.51
CA LEU A 136 -7.05 -20.79 8.66
C LEU A 136 -5.80 -20.68 9.54
N GLY A 137 -5.97 -20.28 10.80
CA GLY A 137 -4.87 -20.15 11.75
C GLY A 137 -4.67 -18.72 12.23
N ASP A 138 -3.90 -18.57 13.32
CA ASP A 138 -3.78 -17.32 14.05
C ASP A 138 -2.90 -16.28 13.32
N MET A 139 -1.84 -16.71 12.65
CA MET A 139 -0.93 -15.84 11.90
C MET A 139 -0.62 -16.42 10.52
N GLN A 140 -0.47 -15.53 9.52
CA GLN A 140 -0.18 -15.91 8.15
C GLN A 140 1.30 -15.68 7.83
N ASN A 141 1.95 -16.68 7.25
CA ASN A 141 3.33 -16.60 6.74
C ASN A 141 3.44 -17.15 5.32
N GLU A 142 4.64 -17.25 4.79
CA GLU A 142 4.92 -17.66 3.41
C GLU A 142 4.50 -19.10 3.08
N THR A 143 4.20 -19.93 4.08
CA THR A 143 3.72 -21.32 3.90
C THR A 143 2.23 -21.47 4.07
N THR A 144 1.52 -20.41 4.45
CA THR A 144 0.07 -20.41 4.63
C THR A 144 -0.65 -20.55 3.28
N TYR A 145 -1.66 -21.41 3.20
CA TYR A 145 -2.43 -21.61 1.98
C TYR A 145 -3.17 -20.34 1.53
N PHE A 146 -3.11 -20.05 0.24
CA PHE A 146 -3.79 -18.93 -0.37
C PHE A 146 -5.26 -19.26 -0.68
N ARG A 147 -6.18 -18.37 -0.29
CA ARG A 147 -7.65 -18.50 -0.50
C ARG A 147 -8.29 -17.14 -0.79
N PRO A 148 -7.89 -16.46 -1.88
CA PRO A 148 -8.37 -15.10 -2.17
C PRO A 148 -9.89 -15.05 -2.29
N LYS A 149 -10.50 -13.94 -1.81
CA LYS A 149 -11.96 -13.74 -1.80
C LYS A 149 -12.43 -12.54 -2.64
N SER A 150 -11.51 -11.88 -3.33
CA SER A 150 -11.82 -10.74 -4.19
C SER A 150 -11.12 -10.88 -5.54
N PRO A 151 -11.65 -10.27 -6.62
CA PRO A 151 -10.94 -10.21 -7.89
C PRO A 151 -9.53 -9.62 -7.75
N TYR A 152 -9.33 -8.65 -6.83
CA TYR A 152 -8.02 -8.12 -6.48
C TYR A 152 -7.09 -9.20 -5.91
N GLY A 153 -7.55 -9.95 -4.89
CA GLY A 153 -6.75 -11.02 -4.29
C GLY A 153 -6.39 -12.12 -5.31
N VAL A 154 -7.33 -12.49 -6.21
CA VAL A 154 -7.07 -13.45 -7.29
C VAL A 154 -6.02 -12.92 -8.27
N ALA A 155 -6.11 -11.65 -8.68
CA ALA A 155 -5.13 -11.03 -9.59
C ALA A 155 -3.73 -10.94 -8.94
N LYS A 156 -3.66 -10.59 -7.66
CA LYS A 156 -2.40 -10.56 -6.88
C LYS A 156 -1.82 -11.97 -6.69
N LEU A 157 -2.66 -12.98 -6.48
CA LEU A 157 -2.20 -14.38 -6.39
C LEU A 157 -1.64 -14.87 -7.74
N TYR A 158 -2.30 -14.55 -8.86
CA TYR A 158 -1.75 -14.86 -10.18
C TYR A 158 -0.37 -14.23 -10.36
N ALA A 159 -0.24 -12.92 -10.08
CA ALA A 159 1.03 -12.21 -10.16
C ALA A 159 2.12 -12.84 -9.28
N HIS A 160 1.78 -13.20 -8.04
CA HIS A 160 2.68 -13.85 -7.09
C HIS A 160 3.20 -15.19 -7.63
N TRP A 161 2.32 -16.05 -8.15
CA TRP A 161 2.72 -17.32 -8.75
C TRP A 161 3.53 -17.15 -10.04
N MET A 162 3.28 -16.11 -10.83
CA MET A 162 4.11 -15.83 -12.00
C MET A 162 5.53 -15.44 -11.60
N VAL A 163 5.72 -14.68 -10.53
CA VAL A 163 7.06 -14.36 -10.01
C VAL A 163 7.81 -15.63 -9.60
N ILE A 164 7.17 -16.51 -8.84
CA ILE A 164 7.77 -17.80 -8.43
C ILE A 164 8.12 -18.65 -9.66
N ASN A 165 7.21 -18.74 -10.62
CA ASN A 165 7.43 -19.52 -11.83
C ASN A 165 8.61 -18.99 -12.65
N TYR A 166 8.71 -17.66 -12.86
CA TYR A 166 9.80 -17.07 -13.63
C TYR A 166 11.15 -17.16 -12.91
N ARG A 167 11.15 -17.07 -11.57
CA ARG A 167 12.34 -17.33 -10.76
C ARG A 167 12.85 -18.76 -10.94
N GLN A 168 11.95 -19.75 -10.93
CA GLN A 168 12.30 -21.17 -11.01
C GLN A 168 12.60 -21.64 -12.44
N ALA A 169 11.84 -21.19 -13.42
CA ALA A 169 11.94 -21.66 -14.80
C ALA A 169 12.99 -20.92 -15.62
N TYR A 170 13.26 -19.67 -15.32
CA TYR A 170 14.13 -18.80 -16.12
C TYR A 170 15.28 -18.16 -15.33
N ASP A 171 15.47 -18.56 -14.07
CA ASP A 171 16.52 -18.03 -13.17
C ASP A 171 16.50 -16.49 -13.03
N LEU A 172 15.30 -15.90 -13.12
CA LEU A 172 15.15 -14.46 -12.90
C LEU A 172 15.30 -14.14 -11.41
N HIS A 173 16.10 -13.15 -11.08
CA HIS A 173 16.14 -12.62 -9.72
C HIS A 173 14.87 -11.81 -9.44
N ALA A 174 13.81 -12.51 -9.04
CA ALA A 174 12.47 -11.94 -8.83
C ALA A 174 11.94 -12.29 -7.43
N SER A 175 11.63 -11.29 -6.63
CA SER A 175 11.13 -11.41 -5.25
C SER A 175 9.72 -10.84 -5.12
N SER A 176 8.92 -11.41 -4.21
CA SER A 176 7.59 -10.89 -3.88
C SER A 176 7.48 -10.52 -2.40
N GLY A 177 6.99 -9.31 -2.12
CA GLY A 177 6.57 -8.92 -0.77
C GLY A 177 5.08 -9.18 -0.58
N ILE A 178 4.69 -10.07 0.34
CA ILE A 178 3.30 -10.29 0.75
C ILE A 178 2.98 -9.24 1.80
N LEU A 179 2.51 -8.09 1.34
CA LEU A 179 2.34 -6.91 2.18
C LEU A 179 1.01 -6.94 2.92
N PHE A 180 1.06 -6.78 4.23
CA PHE A 180 -0.11 -6.47 5.06
C PHE A 180 -0.47 -4.99 4.92
N SER A 181 -1.59 -4.58 5.52
CA SER A 181 -2.06 -3.20 5.37
C SER A 181 -1.01 -2.21 5.88
N HIS A 182 -0.70 -1.21 5.07
CA HIS A 182 0.29 -0.20 5.44
C HIS A 182 -0.16 1.19 5.00
N GLU A 183 -0.01 2.11 5.89
CA GLU A 183 -0.65 3.40 5.86
C GLU A 183 0.37 4.52 5.99
N SER A 184 -0.04 5.73 5.65
CA SER A 184 0.78 6.93 5.83
C SER A 184 -0.05 8.20 5.59
N PRO A 185 0.51 9.39 5.84
CA PRO A 185 -0.08 10.66 5.39
C PRO A 185 -0.32 10.78 3.88
N LEU A 186 0.26 9.87 3.07
CA LEU A 186 0.08 9.83 1.61
C LEU A 186 -0.97 8.81 1.14
N ARG A 187 -1.65 8.13 2.06
CA ARG A 187 -2.70 7.16 1.72
C ARG A 187 -3.84 7.82 0.94
N GLY A 188 -4.46 7.09 0.02
CA GLY A 188 -5.63 7.57 -0.73
C GLY A 188 -6.86 7.74 0.17
N MET A 189 -7.72 8.69 -0.19
CA MET A 189 -8.93 9.05 0.58
C MET A 189 -10.01 7.95 0.62
N ASP A 190 -9.95 6.99 -0.29
CA ASP A 190 -10.84 5.83 -0.36
C ASP A 190 -10.51 4.73 0.67
N PHE A 191 -9.37 4.86 1.37
CA PHE A 191 -8.99 3.94 2.43
C PHE A 191 -9.45 4.43 3.81
N VAL A 192 -9.91 3.48 4.64
CA VAL A 192 -10.57 3.76 5.91
C VAL A 192 -9.74 4.63 6.86
N THR A 193 -8.45 4.36 6.99
CA THR A 193 -7.53 5.09 7.85
C THR A 193 -7.42 6.56 7.46
N ARG A 194 -7.25 6.82 6.15
CA ARG A 194 -7.18 8.18 5.65
C ARG A 194 -8.52 8.89 5.70
N LYS A 195 -9.61 8.20 5.42
CA LYS A 195 -10.96 8.73 5.61
C LYS A 195 -11.19 9.20 7.05
N ILE A 196 -10.73 8.40 8.03
CA ILE A 196 -10.84 8.76 9.45
C ILE A 196 -10.09 10.06 9.75
N THR A 197 -8.78 10.10 9.46
CA THR A 197 -7.95 11.26 9.82
C THR A 197 -8.38 12.53 9.10
N ALA A 198 -8.68 12.44 7.81
CA ALA A 198 -9.12 13.58 7.02
C ALA A 198 -10.47 14.14 7.48
N THR A 199 -11.47 13.28 7.74
CA THR A 199 -12.79 13.74 8.17
C THR A 199 -12.72 14.32 9.59
N LEU A 200 -12.03 13.66 10.53
CA LEU A 200 -11.86 14.20 11.87
C LEU A 200 -11.11 15.54 11.88
N ALA A 201 -10.12 15.71 11.00
CA ALA A 201 -9.43 16.99 10.84
C ALA A 201 -10.37 18.11 10.37
N GLN A 202 -11.24 17.82 9.40
CA GLN A 202 -12.26 18.77 8.95
C GLN A 202 -13.25 19.13 10.07
N ILE A 203 -13.69 18.14 10.85
CA ILE A 203 -14.56 18.36 12.02
C ILE A 203 -13.86 19.24 13.06
N ALA A 204 -12.59 18.99 13.34
CA ALA A 204 -11.78 19.80 14.25
C ALA A 204 -11.59 21.25 13.76
N CYS A 205 -11.65 21.47 12.44
CA CYS A 205 -11.63 22.81 11.82
C CYS A 205 -13.03 23.43 11.65
N GLY A 206 -14.07 22.86 12.26
CA GLY A 206 -15.43 23.47 12.30
C GLY A 206 -16.42 22.88 11.29
N SER A 207 -16.08 21.85 10.53
CA SER A 207 -17.05 21.14 9.67
C SER A 207 -18.20 20.55 10.50
N GLN A 208 -19.41 20.60 9.96
CA GLN A 208 -20.60 19.98 10.53
C GLN A 208 -20.81 18.54 10.03
N GLU A 209 -19.93 18.03 9.23
CA GLU A 209 -19.96 16.64 8.75
C GLU A 209 -19.82 15.63 9.90
N MET A 210 -20.20 14.40 9.62
CA MET A 210 -20.05 13.25 10.51
C MET A 210 -19.23 12.19 9.81
N LEU A 211 -18.26 11.60 10.50
CA LEU A 211 -17.47 10.48 10.00
C LEU A 211 -18.36 9.23 9.87
N GLN A 212 -18.61 8.81 8.64
CA GLN A 212 -19.42 7.62 8.32
C GLN A 212 -18.51 6.45 8.02
N LEU A 213 -18.59 5.38 8.81
CA LEU A 213 -17.74 4.17 8.69
C LEU A 213 -18.57 2.92 8.40
N GLY A 214 -17.88 1.82 8.09
CA GLY A 214 -18.43 0.47 8.11
C GLY A 214 -18.31 -0.15 9.50
N ASN A 215 -17.93 -1.44 9.56
CA ASN A 215 -17.74 -2.13 10.84
C ASN A 215 -16.52 -1.55 11.58
N VAL A 216 -16.78 -0.86 12.69
CA VAL A 216 -15.74 -0.23 13.52
C VAL A 216 -14.98 -1.22 14.41
N ASP A 217 -15.53 -2.41 14.61
CA ASP A 217 -14.91 -3.45 15.42
C ASP A 217 -14.00 -4.39 14.60
N ASN A 218 -13.95 -4.18 13.28
CA ASN A 218 -13.06 -4.91 12.40
C ASN A 218 -11.61 -4.50 12.65
N ALA A 219 -10.69 -5.48 12.71
CA ALA A 219 -9.28 -5.26 13.01
C ALA A 219 -8.38 -5.57 11.82
N ARG A 220 -7.24 -4.88 11.74
CA ARG A 220 -6.21 -5.08 10.70
C ARG A 220 -4.81 -4.94 11.32
N ASP A 221 -3.87 -5.63 10.72
CA ASP A 221 -2.44 -5.41 10.94
C ASP A 221 -2.02 -4.21 10.09
N TRP A 222 -1.83 -3.05 10.73
CA TRP A 222 -1.45 -1.81 10.08
C TRP A 222 -0.01 -1.41 10.40
N GLY A 223 0.81 -1.27 9.36
CA GLY A 223 2.16 -0.74 9.47
C GLY A 223 2.35 0.60 8.75
N PHE A 224 3.55 1.15 8.84
CA PHE A 224 3.93 2.39 8.16
C PHE A 224 4.51 2.10 6.77
N ALA A 225 4.01 2.77 5.73
CA ALA A 225 4.46 2.57 4.35
C ALA A 225 5.97 2.80 4.15
N GLY A 226 6.57 3.75 4.89
CA GLY A 226 8.01 3.99 4.84
C GLY A 226 8.85 2.81 5.33
N ASP A 227 8.38 2.05 6.31
CA ASP A 227 9.03 0.82 6.76
C ASP A 227 8.90 -0.30 5.73
N TYR A 228 7.74 -0.39 5.07
CA TYR A 228 7.46 -1.42 4.07
C TYR A 228 8.31 -1.23 2.80
N VAL A 229 8.52 0.00 2.33
CA VAL A 229 9.39 0.22 1.17
C VAL A 229 10.85 -0.08 1.47
N GLU A 230 11.29 0.04 2.71
CA GLU A 230 12.62 -0.42 3.13
C GLU A 230 12.75 -1.96 2.99
N ALA A 231 11.70 -2.71 3.35
CA ALA A 231 11.66 -4.16 3.10
C ALA A 231 11.73 -4.49 1.61
N MET A 232 10.98 -3.78 0.77
CA MET A 232 11.02 -3.95 -0.69
C MET A 232 12.45 -3.81 -1.23
N TRP A 233 13.15 -2.75 -0.83
CA TRP A 233 14.54 -2.55 -1.22
C TRP A 233 15.45 -3.66 -0.69
N ARG A 234 15.34 -4.06 0.57
CA ARG A 234 16.16 -5.12 1.18
C ARG A 234 15.98 -6.47 0.50
N MET A 235 14.77 -6.82 0.04
CA MET A 235 14.49 -8.05 -0.71
C MET A 235 15.29 -8.10 -2.02
N VAL A 236 15.33 -7.00 -2.75
CA VAL A 236 16.03 -6.92 -4.03
C VAL A 236 17.56 -6.94 -3.85
N GLN A 237 18.07 -6.60 -2.66
CA GLN A 237 19.51 -6.66 -2.36
C GLN A 237 20.00 -8.07 -2.01
N GLN A 238 19.13 -9.04 -1.72
CA GLN A 238 19.54 -10.39 -1.38
C GLN A 238 20.22 -11.09 -2.57
N GLU A 239 21.13 -12.00 -2.30
CA GLU A 239 21.77 -12.82 -3.33
C GLU A 239 20.77 -13.79 -3.97
N VAL A 240 19.91 -14.37 -3.15
CA VAL A 240 18.85 -15.30 -3.56
C VAL A 240 17.50 -14.61 -3.44
N ALA A 241 16.79 -14.56 -4.55
CA ALA A 241 15.43 -14.02 -4.60
C ALA A 241 14.43 -14.96 -3.89
N ASP A 242 13.55 -14.39 -3.08
CA ASP A 242 12.55 -15.15 -2.32
C ASP A 242 11.31 -14.30 -2.02
N ASP A 243 10.30 -14.90 -1.41
CA ASP A 243 9.05 -14.24 -1.02
C ASP A 243 9.03 -13.99 0.48
N PHE A 244 8.51 -12.84 0.90
CA PHE A 244 8.51 -12.44 2.30
C PHE A 244 7.18 -11.84 2.72
N VAL A 245 6.66 -12.27 3.86
CA VAL A 245 5.57 -11.57 4.56
C VAL A 245 6.13 -10.32 5.24
N ILE A 246 5.48 -9.19 5.01
CA ILE A 246 5.80 -7.91 5.64
C ILE A 246 4.57 -7.43 6.41
N ALA A 247 4.68 -7.42 7.73
CA ALA A 247 3.60 -7.17 8.66
C ALA A 247 4.15 -6.65 10.00
N THR A 248 3.28 -6.10 10.84
CA THR A 248 3.66 -5.69 12.20
C THR A 248 3.50 -6.82 13.21
N GLY A 249 2.68 -7.84 12.90
CA GLY A 249 2.32 -8.92 13.81
C GLY A 249 1.31 -8.51 14.88
N GLN A 250 0.69 -7.34 14.75
CA GLN A 250 -0.32 -6.81 15.69
C GLN A 250 -1.54 -6.30 14.93
N THR A 251 -2.72 -6.53 15.49
CA THR A 251 -3.96 -6.00 14.94
C THR A 251 -4.58 -4.97 15.86
N HIS A 252 -5.17 -3.95 15.24
CA HIS A 252 -5.95 -2.93 15.93
C HIS A 252 -7.30 -2.77 15.23
N SER A 253 -8.34 -2.46 16.00
CA SER A 253 -9.68 -2.22 15.44
C SER A 253 -9.76 -0.84 14.76
N VAL A 254 -10.72 -0.70 13.85
CA VAL A 254 -11.05 0.62 13.28
C VAL A 254 -11.45 1.58 14.40
N ARG A 255 -12.12 1.10 15.44
CA ARG A 255 -12.49 1.88 16.64
C ARG A 255 -11.26 2.41 17.36
N ASP A 256 -10.21 1.58 17.55
CA ASP A 256 -8.96 2.02 18.18
C ASP A 256 -8.29 3.12 17.36
N PHE A 257 -8.28 2.96 16.03
CA PHE A 257 -7.75 3.99 15.14
C PHE A 257 -8.52 5.31 15.25
N VAL A 258 -9.87 5.24 15.25
CA VAL A 258 -10.73 6.43 15.42
C VAL A 258 -10.46 7.10 16.76
N ASN A 259 -10.44 6.34 17.86
CA ASN A 259 -10.21 6.87 19.21
C ASN A 259 -8.89 7.61 19.29
N ARG A 260 -7.83 6.98 18.78
CA ARG A 260 -6.50 7.57 18.81
C ARG A 260 -6.42 8.84 17.95
N ALA A 261 -6.92 8.82 16.73
CA ALA A 261 -6.95 9.99 15.84
C ALA A 261 -7.77 11.13 16.45
N ALA A 262 -8.94 10.83 17.03
CA ALA A 262 -9.79 11.79 17.70
C ALA A 262 -9.08 12.47 18.87
N THR A 263 -8.38 11.70 19.71
CA THR A 263 -7.60 12.22 20.84
C THR A 263 -6.54 13.21 20.38
N VAL A 264 -5.79 12.90 19.31
CA VAL A 264 -4.77 13.80 18.72
C VAL A 264 -5.40 15.12 18.27
N MET A 265 -6.65 15.07 17.78
CA MET A 265 -7.39 16.24 17.28
C MET A 265 -8.21 16.96 18.38
N GLY A 266 -8.09 16.54 19.65
CA GLY A 266 -8.69 17.21 20.81
C GLY A 266 -10.09 16.76 21.17
N PHE A 267 -10.62 15.71 20.54
CA PHE A 267 -11.90 15.09 20.91
C PHE A 267 -11.72 14.01 21.97
N ASP A 268 -12.75 13.84 22.80
CA ASP A 268 -12.87 12.75 23.78
C ASP A 268 -14.08 11.91 23.41
N LEU A 269 -13.84 10.71 22.81
CA LEU A 269 -14.90 9.90 22.25
C LEU A 269 -15.53 8.96 23.27
N ALA A 270 -16.83 9.11 23.48
CA ALA A 270 -17.71 8.14 24.11
C ALA A 270 -18.51 7.37 23.06
N TRP A 271 -18.61 6.06 23.21
CA TRP A 271 -19.32 5.20 22.26
C TRP A 271 -20.62 4.68 22.85
N GLU A 272 -21.67 4.68 22.02
CA GLU A 272 -22.97 4.06 22.30
C GLU A 272 -23.28 3.05 21.20
N GLY A 273 -24.05 2.00 21.54
CA GLY A 273 -24.45 0.96 20.61
C GLY A 273 -23.31 0.03 20.19
N ARG A 274 -23.64 -0.95 19.33
CA ARG A 274 -22.71 -1.94 18.78
C ARG A 274 -23.04 -2.24 17.31
N GLY A 275 -22.06 -2.75 16.57
CA GLY A 275 -22.26 -3.13 15.17
C GLY A 275 -22.75 -1.95 14.32
N VAL A 276 -23.87 -2.14 13.61
CA VAL A 276 -24.45 -1.11 12.74
C VAL A 276 -25.02 0.09 13.51
N ASP A 277 -25.35 -0.08 14.79
CA ASP A 277 -25.90 0.97 15.66
C ASP A 277 -24.81 1.72 16.44
N ALA A 278 -23.55 1.41 16.24
CA ALA A 278 -22.44 2.07 16.92
C ALA A 278 -22.36 3.55 16.55
N LYS A 279 -22.28 4.42 17.56
CA LYS A 279 -22.18 5.87 17.44
C LYS A 279 -21.10 6.40 18.37
N GLY A 280 -20.27 7.32 17.87
CA GLY A 280 -19.24 8.01 18.65
C GLY A 280 -19.62 9.47 18.87
N PHE A 281 -19.64 9.87 20.16
CA PHE A 281 -19.97 11.23 20.59
C PHE A 281 -18.72 11.89 21.18
N ASP A 282 -18.52 13.16 20.92
CA ASP A 282 -17.55 13.94 21.69
C ASP A 282 -18.12 14.20 23.09
N ALA A 283 -17.50 13.63 24.10
CA ALA A 283 -17.96 13.72 25.48
C ALA A 283 -17.98 15.16 26.05
N LYS A 284 -17.18 16.06 25.45
CA LYS A 284 -17.13 17.47 25.86
C LYS A 284 -18.35 18.27 25.41
N THR A 285 -18.89 17.95 24.23
CA THR A 285 -19.95 18.73 23.58
C THR A 285 -21.28 17.98 23.48
N GLY A 286 -21.27 16.66 23.64
CA GLY A 286 -22.41 15.77 23.36
C GLY A 286 -22.70 15.60 21.86
N ARG A 287 -21.88 16.17 20.95
CA ARG A 287 -22.10 16.08 19.51
C ARG A 287 -21.72 14.70 19.01
N GLN A 288 -22.59 14.07 18.22
CA GLN A 288 -22.23 12.87 17.47
C GLN A 288 -21.27 13.26 16.33
N ILE A 289 -20.09 12.65 16.30
CA ILE A 289 -19.08 12.88 15.26
C ILE A 289 -18.73 11.63 14.46
N VAL A 290 -19.11 10.44 14.95
CA VAL A 290 -18.90 9.16 14.25
C VAL A 290 -20.23 8.40 14.17
N GLY A 291 -20.49 7.79 13.01
CA GLY A 291 -21.61 6.89 12.80
C GLY A 291 -21.23 5.71 11.90
N VAL A 292 -21.96 4.61 12.05
CA VAL A 292 -21.86 3.47 11.15
C VAL A 292 -22.95 3.58 10.09
N SER A 293 -22.54 3.50 8.81
CA SER A 293 -23.44 3.52 7.68
C SER A 293 -23.73 2.08 7.22
N PRO A 294 -25.01 1.68 7.08
CA PRO A 294 -25.37 0.38 6.51
C PRO A 294 -24.78 0.16 5.10
N HIS A 295 -24.56 1.24 4.34
CA HIS A 295 -23.96 1.18 3.02
C HIS A 295 -22.51 0.66 3.04
N PHE A 296 -21.76 0.96 4.10
CA PHE A 296 -20.37 0.54 4.28
C PHE A 296 -20.24 -0.69 5.19
N TYR A 297 -21.31 -1.06 5.90
CA TYR A 297 -21.29 -2.17 6.84
C TYR A 297 -21.37 -3.51 6.13
N ARG A 298 -20.43 -4.40 6.41
CA ARG A 298 -20.38 -5.77 5.89
C ARG A 298 -20.53 -6.76 7.05
N PRO A 299 -21.63 -7.52 7.13
CA PRO A 299 -21.86 -8.46 8.25
C PRO A 299 -20.86 -9.63 8.27
N SER A 300 -20.32 -10.00 7.11
CA SER A 300 -19.42 -11.16 6.93
C SER A 300 -18.02 -10.70 6.50
N GLU A 301 -17.39 -9.82 7.29
CA GLU A 301 -15.98 -9.54 7.06
C GLU A 301 -15.11 -10.74 7.52
N PRO A 302 -14.02 -11.03 6.80
CA PRO A 302 -13.11 -12.11 7.20
C PRO A 302 -12.50 -11.83 8.58
N ASP A 303 -12.13 -12.90 9.29
CA ASP A 303 -11.37 -12.81 10.53
C ASP A 303 -10.15 -11.91 10.35
N PRO A 304 -9.66 -11.23 11.42
CA PRO A 304 -8.49 -10.40 11.33
C PRO A 304 -7.29 -11.20 10.80
N MET A 305 -6.68 -10.72 9.73
CA MET A 305 -5.43 -11.30 9.24
C MET A 305 -4.27 -10.66 10.01
N ILE A 306 -3.38 -11.50 10.54
CA ILE A 306 -2.17 -11.11 11.27
C ILE A 306 -0.98 -11.72 10.57
N GLY A 307 0.02 -10.93 10.19
CA GLY A 307 1.19 -11.43 9.49
C GLY A 307 2.31 -11.87 10.42
N ASP A 308 2.94 -13.00 10.11
CA ASP A 308 4.19 -13.42 10.73
C ASP A 308 5.37 -13.02 9.83
N ALA A 309 6.04 -11.94 10.18
CA ALA A 309 7.21 -11.42 9.47
C ALA A 309 8.55 -12.01 9.96
N SER A 310 8.55 -13.12 10.69
CA SER A 310 9.76 -13.73 11.25
C SER A 310 10.83 -14.06 10.20
N LYS A 311 10.43 -14.46 8.99
CA LYS A 311 11.34 -14.70 7.88
C LYS A 311 12.02 -13.39 7.43
N ALA A 312 11.26 -12.32 7.27
CA ALA A 312 11.81 -11.00 6.92
C ALA A 312 12.76 -10.47 8.00
N HIS A 313 12.40 -10.65 9.27
CA HIS A 313 13.30 -10.28 10.37
C HIS A 313 14.63 -11.06 10.32
N ARG A 314 14.59 -12.37 10.16
CA ARG A 314 15.79 -13.24 10.17
C ARG A 314 16.68 -13.02 8.96
N ILE A 315 16.10 -12.92 7.75
CA ILE A 315 16.86 -12.90 6.48
C ILE A 315 17.19 -11.47 6.06
N LEU A 316 16.22 -10.57 6.12
CA LEU A 316 16.39 -9.18 5.67
C LEU A 316 16.92 -8.27 6.79
N GLY A 317 16.89 -8.71 8.06
CA GLY A 317 17.12 -7.86 9.21
C GLY A 317 16.08 -6.73 9.32
N TRP A 318 14.88 -6.95 8.76
CA TRP A 318 13.81 -5.96 8.73
C TRP A 318 12.84 -6.15 9.90
N GLN A 319 12.45 -5.05 10.49
CA GLN A 319 11.35 -4.96 11.46
C GLN A 319 10.66 -3.60 11.34
N PRO A 320 9.38 -3.47 11.68
CA PRO A 320 8.70 -2.19 11.69
C PRO A 320 9.33 -1.26 12.73
N LYS A 321 9.55 0.02 12.36
CA LYS A 321 10.14 1.05 13.24
C LYS A 321 9.06 1.95 13.83
N ILE A 322 7.96 2.11 13.10
CA ILE A 322 6.82 2.94 13.50
C ILE A 322 5.72 2.01 14.01
N ASP A 323 5.38 2.15 15.28
CA ASP A 323 4.26 1.44 15.90
C ASP A 323 2.91 2.07 15.53
N PHE A 324 1.82 1.39 15.89
CA PHE A 324 0.45 1.84 15.60
C PHE A 324 0.17 3.25 16.15
N GLU A 325 0.59 3.55 17.38
CA GLU A 325 0.36 4.84 18.01
C GLU A 325 1.02 5.98 17.23
N LYS A 326 2.29 5.82 16.89
CA LYS A 326 3.04 6.81 16.09
C LYS A 326 2.47 6.97 14.69
N LEU A 327 2.02 5.87 14.07
CA LEU A 327 1.40 5.89 12.75
C LEU A 327 0.13 6.76 12.77
N VAL A 328 -0.76 6.52 13.73
CA VAL A 328 -2.02 7.29 13.84
C VAL A 328 -1.75 8.76 14.13
N ILE A 329 -0.81 9.06 15.04
CA ILE A 329 -0.40 10.43 15.34
C ILE A 329 0.11 11.13 14.08
N MET A 330 1.05 10.51 13.36
CA MET A 330 1.63 11.06 12.13
C MET A 330 0.57 11.39 11.08
N MET A 331 -0.40 10.49 10.88
CA MET A 331 -1.49 10.70 9.92
C MET A 331 -2.44 11.80 10.38
N ALA A 332 -2.82 11.82 11.66
CA ALA A 332 -3.72 12.79 12.24
C ALA A 332 -3.12 14.20 12.23
N GLU A 333 -1.86 14.37 12.64
CA GLU A 333 -1.15 15.66 12.61
C GLU A 333 -1.02 16.20 11.20
N SER A 334 -0.66 15.34 10.24
CA SER A 334 -0.55 15.74 8.84
C SER A 334 -1.89 16.20 8.26
N ASP A 335 -3.00 15.54 8.62
CA ASP A 335 -4.31 15.90 8.08
C ASP A 335 -4.90 17.15 8.76
N ILE A 336 -4.66 17.37 10.06
CA ILE A 336 -5.09 18.61 10.70
C ILE A 336 -4.32 19.83 10.17
N GLU A 337 -3.03 19.65 9.87
CA GLU A 337 -2.24 20.70 9.22
C GLU A 337 -2.78 21.04 7.83
N ARG A 338 -3.08 20.03 7.02
CA ARG A 338 -3.72 20.24 5.70
C ARG A 338 -5.06 20.94 5.81
N ALA A 339 -5.92 20.52 6.73
CA ALA A 339 -7.23 21.14 6.94
C ALA A 339 -7.11 22.61 7.32
N ARG A 340 -6.18 22.97 8.20
CA ARG A 340 -5.91 24.34 8.62
C ARG A 340 -5.39 25.22 7.48
N ASN A 341 -4.58 24.64 6.61
CA ASN A 341 -3.95 25.35 5.49
C ASN A 341 -4.81 25.37 4.23
N GLY A 342 -6.00 24.77 4.23
CA GLY A 342 -6.87 24.65 3.04
C GLY A 342 -6.23 23.86 1.89
N GLN A 343 -5.32 22.93 2.20
CA GLN A 343 -4.61 22.15 1.19
C GLN A 343 -5.49 21.06 0.58
N VAL A 344 -5.23 20.75 -0.69
CA VAL A 344 -5.97 19.71 -1.42
C VAL A 344 -5.62 18.31 -0.87
N TRP A 345 -6.66 17.52 -0.67
CA TRP A 345 -6.56 16.10 -0.34
C TRP A 345 -6.26 15.27 -1.60
N TYR A 346 -5.44 14.26 -1.54
CA TYR A 346 -5.08 13.36 -2.64
C TYR A 346 -5.36 11.90 -2.34
#